data_a66e68cedbfc41b25d17b8c69443e5f2
#
_entry.id   a66e68cedbfc41b25d17b8c69443e5f2
#
_cell.length_a   1.000
_cell.length_b   1.000
_cell.length_c   1.000
_cell.angle_alpha   90.00
_cell.angle_beta   90.00
_cell.angle_gamma   90.00
#
_symmetry.space_group_name_H-M   'P 1'
#
loop_
_entity.id
_entity.type
_entity.pdbx_description
1 polymer ?
#
loop_
_entity_poly.entity_id
_entity_poly.type
_entity_poly.pdbx_seq_one_letter_code
_entity_poly.pdbx_strand_id
1 'polypeptide(L)'
;PVCASRKLLTDLLRSELSFDGLVVSDYRSVQRLLDDILATADDITDAALQCLTAGLDMELPDRLGYADGMTHAFAEGKVDISYLDRAVLRVLTLKFELGLFDEPYPQWQQYHAAAFAPTAAAEQRATRESIVLTKNEGNTLPLTDRSIKLAVIGPGASSLRLLYGGYTQPSMLEMFQVVQDSSAMAGVGDKSTAKPVRKYDLAATDREIHKSRPEAKTIFEALQELYPNCTYTQGCDYLDPTQTDFAAALEAAESADAVILCLSGKNGWGRHCDTGE
;
A
#
# COMPACT_ATOMS: atom_id res chain seq x y z
N PRO A 1 -11.37 -7.53 18.65
CA PRO A 1 -10.16 -7.37 17.78
C PRO A 1 -9.47 -8.70 17.55
N VAL A 2 -8.90 -8.93 16.36
CA VAL A 2 -8.25 -10.20 16.01
C VAL A 2 -7.03 -10.44 16.91
N CYS A 3 -6.19 -9.43 17.13
CA CYS A 3 -4.97 -9.54 17.92
C CYS A 3 -5.19 -9.96 19.39
N ALA A 4 -6.37 -9.70 19.95
CA ALA A 4 -6.76 -10.10 21.31
C ALA A 4 -7.78 -11.26 21.33
N SER A 5 -8.00 -11.94 20.20
CA SER A 5 -8.98 -13.02 20.11
C SER A 5 -8.33 -14.39 20.26
N ARG A 6 -8.42 -14.98 21.47
CA ARG A 6 -7.98 -16.36 21.71
C ARG A 6 -8.66 -17.35 20.77
N LYS A 7 -9.95 -17.15 20.50
CA LYS A 7 -10.71 -18.01 19.57
C LYS A 7 -10.11 -18.05 18.18
N LEU A 8 -9.61 -16.91 17.68
CA LEU A 8 -9.00 -16.83 16.35
C LEU A 8 -7.54 -17.27 16.36
N LEU A 9 -6.72 -16.72 17.27
CA LEU A 9 -5.26 -16.93 17.25
C LEU A 9 -4.84 -18.27 17.86
N THR A 10 -5.57 -18.78 18.85
CA THR A 10 -5.22 -20.05 19.49
C THR A 10 -6.13 -21.18 19.02
N ASP A 11 -7.44 -21.04 19.20
CA ASP A 11 -8.34 -22.19 18.99
C ASP A 11 -8.45 -22.51 17.49
N LEU A 12 -8.76 -21.53 16.64
CA LEU A 12 -8.87 -21.75 15.19
C LEU A 12 -7.48 -21.91 14.55
N LEU A 13 -6.62 -20.87 14.63
CA LEU A 13 -5.36 -20.83 13.86
C LEU A 13 -4.42 -21.96 14.26
N ARG A 14 -4.19 -22.14 15.56
CA ARG A 14 -3.22 -23.12 16.04
C ARG A 14 -3.79 -24.51 16.22
N SER A 15 -4.98 -24.63 16.86
CA SER A 15 -5.53 -25.95 17.20
C SER A 15 -6.23 -26.60 16.01
N GLU A 16 -7.10 -25.88 15.28
CA GLU A 16 -7.84 -26.45 14.16
C GLU A 16 -7.03 -26.48 12.87
N LEU A 17 -6.34 -25.36 12.54
CA LEU A 17 -5.56 -25.23 11.31
C LEU A 17 -4.09 -25.68 11.45
N SER A 18 -3.68 -26.09 12.67
CA SER A 18 -2.32 -26.60 12.96
C SER A 18 -1.18 -25.65 12.59
N PHE A 19 -1.42 -24.34 12.69
CA PHE A 19 -0.36 -23.34 12.44
C PHE A 19 0.54 -23.21 13.67
N ASP A 20 1.82 -23.52 13.55
CA ASP A 20 2.83 -23.48 14.61
C ASP A 20 3.81 -22.30 14.52
N GLY A 21 3.72 -21.50 13.44
CA GLY A 21 4.59 -20.37 13.18
C GLY A 21 4.33 -19.14 14.07
N LEU A 22 5.09 -18.09 13.81
CA LEU A 22 5.03 -16.79 14.48
C LEU A 22 3.79 -15.99 14.06
N VAL A 23 3.09 -15.40 15.04
CA VAL A 23 2.01 -14.44 14.83
C VAL A 23 2.49 -13.04 15.21
N VAL A 24 2.47 -12.14 14.24
CA VAL A 24 2.93 -10.75 14.39
C VAL A 24 1.74 -9.81 14.25
N SER A 25 1.70 -8.74 15.05
CA SER A 25 0.66 -7.73 14.91
C SER A 25 0.84 -6.92 13.62
N ASP A 26 -0.24 -6.33 13.13
CA ASP A 26 -0.13 -5.13 12.31
C ASP A 26 0.29 -3.93 13.20
N TYR A 27 0.67 -2.84 12.57
CA TYR A 27 1.20 -1.66 13.25
C TYR A 27 0.19 -1.07 14.24
N ARG A 28 0.64 -0.96 15.50
CA ARG A 28 -0.13 -0.41 16.62
C ARG A 28 -1.42 -1.15 16.96
N SER A 29 -1.57 -2.40 16.51
CA SER A 29 -2.79 -3.18 16.80
C SER A 29 -3.03 -3.41 18.27
N VAL A 30 -1.97 -3.54 19.08
CA VAL A 30 -2.09 -3.65 20.54
C VAL A 30 -2.64 -2.35 21.13
N GLN A 31 -2.08 -1.20 20.73
CA GLN A 31 -2.52 0.12 21.21
C GLN A 31 -3.98 0.41 20.82
N ARG A 32 -4.44 -0.07 19.66
CA ARG A 32 -5.83 0.15 19.21
C ARG A 32 -6.89 -0.48 20.12
N LEU A 33 -6.52 -1.39 21.03
CA LEU A 33 -7.46 -1.91 22.03
C LEU A 33 -7.91 -0.83 23.02
N LEU A 34 -7.17 0.28 23.12
CA LEU A 34 -7.48 1.45 23.93
C LEU A 34 -8.30 2.51 23.20
N ASP A 35 -8.42 2.41 21.85
CA ASP A 35 -9.12 3.40 21.04
C ASP A 35 -10.63 3.40 21.41
N ASP A 36 -11.25 4.57 21.39
CA ASP A 36 -12.66 4.79 21.75
C ASP A 36 -13.63 3.85 21.03
N ILE A 37 -13.25 3.35 19.87
CA ILE A 37 -14.08 2.42 19.06
C ILE A 37 -14.03 0.99 19.60
N LEU A 38 -12.85 0.52 20.02
CA LEU A 38 -12.64 -0.84 20.51
C LEU A 38 -12.80 -0.93 22.01
N ALA A 39 -12.13 -0.05 22.76
CA ALA A 39 -12.22 0.11 24.20
C ALA A 39 -12.30 -1.21 24.99
N THR A 40 -11.46 -2.18 24.63
CA THR A 40 -11.45 -3.53 25.23
C THR A 40 -10.38 -3.70 26.30
N ALA A 41 -9.53 -2.69 26.50
CA ALA A 41 -8.46 -2.71 27.48
C ALA A 41 -8.46 -1.42 28.32
N ASP A 42 -8.09 -1.53 29.58
CA ASP A 42 -8.05 -0.42 30.52
C ASP A 42 -6.79 0.45 30.35
N ASP A 43 -5.67 -0.20 30.06
CA ASP A 43 -4.38 0.44 29.78
C ASP A 43 -3.54 -0.38 28.78
N ILE A 44 -2.37 0.15 28.41
CA ILE A 44 -1.50 -0.51 27.42
C ILE A 44 -0.94 -1.85 27.91
N THR A 45 -0.77 -2.02 29.21
CA THR A 45 -0.32 -3.30 29.79
C THR A 45 -1.44 -4.33 29.73
N ASP A 46 -2.67 -3.95 30.03
CA ASP A 46 -3.83 -4.83 29.89
C ASP A 46 -4.05 -5.22 28.42
N ALA A 47 -3.95 -4.26 27.48
CA ALA A 47 -4.01 -4.54 26.05
C ALA A 47 -2.96 -5.59 25.63
N ALA A 48 -1.73 -5.43 26.10
CA ALA A 48 -0.64 -6.37 25.83
C ALA A 48 -0.89 -7.76 26.41
N LEU A 49 -1.40 -7.84 27.65
CA LEU A 49 -1.75 -9.11 28.29
C LEU A 49 -2.86 -9.84 27.52
N GLN A 50 -3.90 -9.12 27.08
CA GLN A 50 -4.97 -9.68 26.26
C GLN A 50 -4.40 -10.25 24.94
N CYS A 51 -3.53 -9.53 24.26
CA CYS A 51 -2.90 -9.97 23.02
C CYS A 51 -1.99 -11.18 23.20
N LEU A 52 -1.09 -11.14 24.19
CA LEU A 52 -0.16 -12.25 24.48
C LEU A 52 -0.90 -13.55 24.85
N THR A 53 -1.91 -13.43 25.73
CA THR A 53 -2.69 -14.58 26.17
C THR A 53 -3.60 -15.13 25.06
N ALA A 54 -4.01 -14.30 24.10
CA ALA A 54 -4.72 -14.71 22.91
C ALA A 54 -3.84 -15.47 21.91
N GLY A 55 -2.51 -15.27 21.92
CA GLY A 55 -1.58 -15.97 21.04
C GLY A 55 -0.80 -15.09 20.06
N LEU A 56 -0.80 -13.77 20.25
CA LEU A 56 0.06 -12.82 19.54
C LEU A 56 1.48 -12.93 20.12
N ASP A 57 2.47 -13.20 19.26
CA ASP A 57 3.85 -13.45 19.69
C ASP A 57 4.73 -12.18 19.63
N MET A 58 4.44 -11.26 18.71
CA MET A 58 5.25 -10.05 18.48
C MET A 58 4.40 -8.84 18.16
N GLU A 59 4.74 -7.70 18.77
CA GLU A 59 4.14 -6.39 18.52
C GLU A 59 4.95 -5.58 17.51
N LEU A 60 4.30 -4.84 16.62
CA LEU A 60 4.88 -3.93 15.64
C LEU A 60 4.21 -2.54 15.67
N PRO A 61 4.90 -1.49 15.16
CA PRO A 61 6.33 -1.41 14.84
C PRO A 61 7.18 -1.16 16.07
N ASP A 62 6.58 -0.57 17.11
CA ASP A 62 7.24 -0.14 18.33
C ASP A 62 6.88 -1.07 19.48
N ARG A 63 7.75 -1.12 20.48
CA ARG A 63 7.54 -1.85 21.72
C ARG A 63 6.72 -0.99 22.71
N LEU A 64 5.43 -0.86 22.50
CA LEU A 64 4.54 -0.06 23.35
C LEU A 64 3.87 -0.90 24.44
N GLY A 65 3.23 -1.97 24.04
CA GLY A 65 2.54 -2.88 24.96
C GLY A 65 3.49 -3.94 25.54
N TYR A 66 4.30 -4.57 24.67
CA TYR A 66 5.30 -5.57 25.08
C TYR A 66 6.55 -4.88 25.64
N ALA A 67 6.36 -4.05 26.68
CA ALA A 67 7.35 -3.18 27.30
C ALA A 67 7.40 -3.37 28.83
N ASP A 68 7.87 -2.38 29.54
CA ASP A 68 8.16 -2.45 30.99
C ASP A 68 6.95 -2.83 31.84
N GLY A 69 5.73 -2.41 31.45
CA GLY A 69 4.49 -2.82 32.11
C GLY A 69 4.29 -4.33 32.14
N MET A 70 4.64 -5.03 31.06
CA MET A 70 4.60 -6.50 31.00
C MET A 70 5.61 -7.14 31.95
N THR A 71 6.80 -6.57 32.09
CA THR A 71 7.83 -7.06 33.02
C THR A 71 7.29 -7.04 34.46
N HIS A 72 6.62 -5.97 34.87
CA HIS A 72 5.98 -5.89 36.20
C HIS A 72 4.82 -6.90 36.33
N ALA A 73 3.99 -7.05 35.30
CA ALA A 73 2.89 -7.99 35.30
C ALA A 73 3.34 -9.45 35.49
N PHE A 74 4.45 -9.83 34.86
CA PHE A 74 5.08 -11.15 35.08
C PHE A 74 5.67 -11.29 36.50
N ALA A 75 6.36 -10.26 36.99
CA ALA A 75 6.95 -10.26 38.32
C ALA A 75 5.88 -10.35 39.45
N GLU A 76 4.72 -9.77 39.21
CA GLU A 76 3.56 -9.83 40.12
C GLU A 76 2.70 -11.09 39.94
N GLY A 77 3.03 -11.96 39.01
CA GLY A 77 2.28 -13.19 38.75
C GLY A 77 0.89 -12.98 38.14
N LYS A 78 0.63 -11.82 37.51
CA LYS A 78 -0.63 -11.53 36.82
C LYS A 78 -0.84 -12.40 35.58
N VAL A 79 0.23 -12.92 35.00
CA VAL A 79 0.22 -13.81 33.84
C VAL A 79 1.28 -14.89 33.99
N ASP A 80 1.00 -16.08 33.51
CA ASP A 80 1.93 -17.20 33.52
C ASP A 80 3.09 -16.97 32.56
N ILE A 81 4.32 -17.16 33.03
CA ILE A 81 5.53 -16.96 32.24
C ILE A 81 5.57 -17.83 30.98
N SER A 82 4.86 -18.94 30.94
CA SER A 82 4.78 -19.84 29.79
C SER A 82 4.23 -19.17 28.53
N TYR A 83 3.45 -18.10 28.68
CA TYR A 83 2.98 -17.31 27.51
C TYR A 83 4.14 -16.57 26.84
N LEU A 84 5.03 -15.99 27.64
CA LEU A 84 6.25 -15.33 27.15
C LEU A 84 7.20 -16.37 26.52
N ASP A 85 7.46 -17.47 27.22
CA ASP A 85 8.35 -18.52 26.75
C ASP A 85 7.93 -19.07 25.38
N ARG A 86 6.63 -19.28 25.18
CA ARG A 86 6.11 -19.72 23.87
C ARG A 86 6.32 -18.70 22.76
N ALA A 87 6.06 -17.42 23.04
CA ALA A 87 6.26 -16.36 22.08
C ALA A 87 7.74 -16.22 21.69
N VAL A 88 8.62 -16.21 22.69
CA VAL A 88 10.09 -16.17 22.49
C VAL A 88 10.57 -17.40 21.73
N LEU A 89 10.09 -18.58 22.08
CA LEU A 89 10.47 -19.83 21.40
C LEU A 89 10.13 -19.75 19.91
N ARG A 90 8.94 -19.28 19.52
CA ARG A 90 8.55 -19.14 18.12
C ARG A 90 9.42 -18.14 17.36
N VAL A 91 9.72 -16.99 17.98
CA VAL A 91 10.62 -15.99 17.38
C VAL A 91 12.01 -16.59 17.15
N LEU A 92 12.55 -17.28 18.16
CA LEU A 92 13.88 -17.88 18.05
C LEU A 92 13.90 -19.03 17.05
N THR A 93 12.88 -19.90 17.06
CA THR A 93 12.75 -20.99 16.08
C THR A 93 12.79 -20.47 14.66
N LEU A 94 11.97 -19.45 14.34
CA LEU A 94 11.96 -18.84 13.01
C LEU A 94 13.34 -18.25 12.64
N LYS A 95 14.03 -17.60 13.58
CA LYS A 95 15.39 -17.09 13.34
C LYS A 95 16.39 -18.18 13.05
N PHE A 96 16.30 -19.32 13.74
CA PHE A 96 17.15 -20.49 13.47
C PHE A 96 16.84 -21.12 12.10
N GLU A 97 15.57 -21.31 11.78
CA GLU A 97 15.14 -21.86 10.49
C GLU A 97 15.57 -21.00 9.31
N LEU A 98 15.58 -19.67 9.48
CA LEU A 98 16.08 -18.72 8.49
C LEU A 98 17.61 -18.59 8.43
N GLY A 99 18.35 -19.31 9.31
CA GLY A 99 19.81 -19.24 9.36
C GLY A 99 20.38 -17.90 9.84
N LEU A 100 19.57 -17.05 10.53
CA LEU A 100 19.99 -15.69 10.91
C LEU A 100 21.08 -15.66 11.98
N PHE A 101 21.38 -16.77 12.64
CA PHE A 101 22.48 -16.87 13.60
C PHE A 101 23.82 -17.21 12.89
N ASP A 102 23.75 -17.83 11.73
CA ASP A 102 24.94 -18.19 10.93
C ASP A 102 25.24 -17.11 9.90
N GLU A 103 24.20 -16.62 9.20
CA GLU A 103 24.31 -15.57 8.18
C GLU A 103 23.29 -14.44 8.46
N PRO A 104 23.56 -13.53 9.41
CA PRO A 104 22.61 -12.48 9.82
C PRO A 104 22.40 -11.38 8.77
N TYR A 105 23.28 -11.27 7.79
CA TYR A 105 23.22 -10.23 6.76
C TYR A 105 22.95 -10.83 5.37
N PRO A 106 21.87 -10.40 4.70
CA PRO A 106 21.59 -10.88 3.36
C PRO A 106 22.69 -10.46 2.38
N GLN A 107 23.10 -11.37 1.51
CA GLN A 107 24.04 -11.10 0.42
C GLN A 107 23.28 -10.40 -0.73
N TRP A 108 22.90 -9.16 -0.49
CA TRP A 108 22.03 -8.37 -1.34
C TRP A 108 22.41 -8.37 -2.82
N GLN A 109 23.69 -8.27 -3.12
CA GLN A 109 24.21 -8.21 -4.49
C GLN A 109 23.96 -9.49 -5.29
N GLN A 110 23.94 -10.64 -4.64
CA GLN A 110 23.69 -11.94 -5.30
C GLN A 110 22.19 -12.17 -5.56
N TYR A 111 21.31 -11.62 -4.72
CA TYR A 111 19.88 -11.86 -4.81
C TYR A 111 19.16 -10.88 -5.73
N HIS A 112 19.66 -9.64 -5.85
CA HIS A 112 18.94 -8.59 -6.54
C HIS A 112 18.69 -8.88 -8.03
N ALA A 113 19.70 -9.32 -8.77
CA ALA A 113 19.55 -9.62 -10.19
C ALA A 113 18.78 -10.94 -10.45
N ALA A 114 18.97 -11.94 -9.59
CA ALA A 114 18.33 -13.23 -9.73
C ALA A 114 16.85 -13.26 -9.29
N ALA A 115 16.44 -12.36 -8.39
CA ALA A 115 15.09 -12.35 -7.86
C ALA A 115 14.06 -11.76 -8.82
N PHE A 116 14.46 -10.79 -9.67
CA PHE A 116 13.52 -10.06 -10.52
C PHE A 116 13.38 -10.62 -11.94
N ALA A 117 14.42 -11.22 -12.52
CA ALA A 117 14.38 -11.75 -13.88
C ALA A 117 13.29 -12.83 -14.10
N PRO A 118 13.04 -13.78 -13.18
CA PRO A 118 12.01 -14.80 -13.38
C PRO A 118 10.57 -14.28 -13.26
N THR A 119 10.35 -13.13 -12.62
CA THR A 119 9.00 -12.61 -12.33
C THR A 119 8.41 -11.78 -13.46
N ALA A 120 9.22 -11.24 -14.38
CA ALA A 120 8.77 -10.33 -15.43
C ALA A 120 7.64 -10.92 -16.33
N ALA A 121 7.73 -12.19 -16.68
CA ALA A 121 6.68 -12.85 -17.47
C ALA A 121 5.38 -13.03 -16.64
N ALA A 122 5.50 -13.35 -15.37
CA ALA A 122 4.36 -13.48 -14.46
C ALA A 122 3.69 -12.12 -14.21
N GLU A 123 4.48 -11.07 -14.04
CA GLU A 123 3.98 -9.69 -13.89
C GLU A 123 3.21 -9.22 -15.12
N GLN A 124 3.77 -9.45 -16.32
CA GLN A 124 3.07 -9.13 -17.59
C GLN A 124 1.74 -9.89 -17.72
N ARG A 125 1.74 -11.18 -17.35
CA ARG A 125 0.54 -11.99 -17.39
C ARG A 125 -0.49 -11.48 -16.39
N ALA A 126 -0.09 -11.24 -15.13
CA ALA A 126 -0.95 -10.70 -14.08
C ALA A 126 -1.56 -9.36 -14.50
N THR A 127 -0.74 -8.46 -15.07
CA THR A 127 -1.20 -7.15 -15.57
C THR A 127 -2.25 -7.30 -16.66
N ARG A 128 -2.04 -8.19 -17.63
CA ARG A 128 -3.02 -8.43 -18.71
C ARG A 128 -4.31 -9.05 -18.20
N GLU A 129 -4.21 -10.01 -17.29
CA GLU A 129 -5.36 -10.72 -16.71
C GLU A 129 -6.13 -9.82 -15.70
N SER A 130 -5.52 -8.75 -15.16
CA SER A 130 -6.20 -7.79 -14.30
C SER A 130 -7.07 -6.78 -15.06
N ILE A 131 -6.89 -6.66 -16.38
CA ILE A 131 -7.70 -5.75 -17.21
C ILE A 131 -9.04 -6.42 -17.52
N VAL A 132 -10.14 -5.82 -17.06
CA VAL A 132 -11.48 -6.35 -17.24
C VAL A 132 -12.24 -5.56 -18.30
N LEU A 133 -12.63 -6.24 -19.37
CA LEU A 133 -13.50 -5.68 -20.41
C LEU A 133 -14.96 -5.82 -19.94
N THR A 134 -15.55 -4.74 -19.46
CA THR A 134 -16.93 -4.74 -18.91
C THR A 134 -17.99 -4.59 -19.99
N LYS A 135 -17.66 -3.96 -21.13
CA LYS A 135 -18.58 -3.70 -22.22
C LYS A 135 -17.81 -3.55 -23.56
N ASN A 136 -18.28 -4.16 -24.64
CA ASN A 136 -17.76 -3.98 -26.00
C ASN A 136 -18.89 -4.16 -27.01
N GLU A 137 -19.82 -3.19 -27.06
CA GLU A 137 -20.92 -3.20 -28.02
C GLU A 137 -20.42 -2.74 -29.40
N GLY A 138 -20.97 -3.35 -30.45
CA GLY A 138 -20.61 -3.02 -31.82
C GLY A 138 -19.17 -3.37 -32.22
N ASN A 139 -18.45 -4.19 -31.39
CA ASN A 139 -17.05 -4.54 -31.61
C ASN A 139 -16.13 -3.31 -31.73
N THR A 140 -16.37 -2.30 -30.92
CA THR A 140 -15.54 -1.07 -30.88
C THR A 140 -14.07 -1.40 -30.62
N LEU A 141 -13.79 -2.37 -29.76
CA LEU A 141 -12.45 -2.88 -29.52
C LEU A 141 -12.25 -4.24 -30.19
N PRO A 142 -11.04 -4.53 -30.67
CA PRO A 142 -9.82 -3.69 -30.67
C PRO A 142 -9.86 -2.58 -31.72
N LEU A 143 -9.23 -1.44 -31.43
CA LEU A 143 -8.97 -0.38 -32.41
C LEU A 143 -7.83 -0.84 -33.35
N THR A 144 -8.18 -1.30 -34.54
CA THR A 144 -7.22 -1.89 -35.49
C THR A 144 -6.58 -0.87 -36.42
N ASP A 145 -7.30 0.18 -36.78
CA ASP A 145 -6.77 1.26 -37.63
C ASP A 145 -5.90 2.19 -36.80
N ARG A 146 -4.63 2.26 -37.12
CA ARG A 146 -3.63 3.10 -36.43
C ARG A 146 -3.58 4.54 -36.95
N SER A 147 -4.27 4.84 -38.05
CA SER A 147 -4.29 6.17 -38.66
C SER A 147 -5.38 7.09 -38.11
N ILE A 148 -6.28 6.57 -37.28
CA ILE A 148 -7.37 7.33 -36.67
C ILE A 148 -6.86 8.49 -35.81
N LYS A 149 -7.66 9.54 -35.73
CA LYS A 149 -7.48 10.60 -34.72
C LYS A 149 -7.98 10.10 -33.38
N LEU A 150 -7.07 9.91 -32.46
CA LEU A 150 -7.37 9.40 -31.13
C LEU A 150 -7.24 10.49 -30.09
N ALA A 151 -8.33 10.84 -29.40
CA ALA A 151 -8.27 11.73 -28.25
C ALA A 151 -8.13 10.92 -26.94
N VAL A 152 -7.09 11.19 -26.18
CA VAL A 152 -6.88 10.63 -24.84
C VAL A 152 -7.17 11.70 -23.82
N ILE A 153 -8.17 11.48 -22.99
CA ILE A 153 -8.69 12.49 -22.07
C ILE A 153 -8.68 11.96 -20.64
N GLY A 154 -8.23 12.77 -19.72
CA GLY A 154 -8.29 12.46 -18.30
C GLY A 154 -6.92 12.44 -17.61
N PRO A 155 -6.89 12.68 -16.28
CA PRO A 155 -5.66 12.82 -15.51
C PRO A 155 -4.82 11.54 -15.47
N GLY A 156 -5.45 10.36 -15.53
CA GLY A 156 -4.76 9.07 -15.50
C GLY A 156 -3.91 8.77 -16.72
N ALA A 157 -4.07 9.52 -17.81
CA ALA A 157 -3.34 9.25 -19.05
C ALA A 157 -1.89 9.72 -19.03
N SER A 158 -1.56 10.79 -18.33
CA SER A 158 -0.28 11.50 -18.45
C SER A 158 0.60 11.46 -17.20
N SER A 159 0.23 10.70 -16.19
CA SER A 159 1.02 10.55 -14.98
C SER A 159 1.37 9.10 -14.70
N LEU A 160 2.66 8.83 -14.49
CA LEU A 160 3.14 7.53 -14.02
C LEU A 160 2.67 7.26 -12.60
N ARG A 161 2.72 8.27 -11.73
CA ARG A 161 2.35 8.10 -10.32
C ARG A 161 0.92 7.57 -10.15
N LEU A 162 -0.01 7.97 -11.01
CA LEU A 162 -1.40 7.52 -10.96
C LEU A 162 -1.58 6.06 -11.37
N LEU A 163 -0.55 5.41 -11.94
CA LEU A 163 -0.54 3.97 -12.24
C LEU A 163 -0.05 3.12 -11.07
N TYR A 164 0.50 3.74 -10.01
CA TYR A 164 1.07 3.03 -8.87
C TYR A 164 0.10 2.98 -7.69
N GLY A 165 -0.05 1.80 -7.10
CA GLY A 165 -0.85 1.58 -5.90
C GLY A 165 -0.17 2.07 -4.61
N GLY A 166 -0.90 1.98 -3.48
CA GLY A 166 -0.49 2.52 -2.18
C GLY A 166 0.78 1.92 -1.60
N TYR A 167 1.04 0.65 -1.84
CA TYR A 167 2.22 -0.06 -1.30
C TYR A 167 3.39 -0.15 -2.28
N THR A 168 3.39 0.66 -3.32
CA THR A 168 4.51 0.74 -4.27
C THR A 168 5.59 1.70 -3.80
N GLN A 169 6.82 1.53 -4.29
CA GLN A 169 7.94 2.40 -3.91
C GLN A 169 7.64 3.90 -4.06
N PRO A 170 7.07 4.40 -5.17
CA PRO A 170 6.75 5.83 -5.30
C PRO A 170 5.78 6.33 -4.22
N SER A 171 4.75 5.55 -3.92
CA SER A 171 3.78 5.90 -2.89
C SER A 171 4.39 5.88 -1.49
N MET A 172 5.24 4.91 -1.18
CA MET A 172 5.92 4.83 0.11
C MET A 172 6.92 5.98 0.32
N LEU A 173 7.63 6.40 -0.72
CA LEU A 173 8.52 7.57 -0.64
C LEU A 173 7.74 8.87 -0.37
N GLU A 174 6.56 9.02 -0.98
CA GLU A 174 5.66 10.15 -0.67
C GLU A 174 5.17 10.11 0.77
N MET A 175 4.82 8.93 1.28
CA MET A 175 4.41 8.75 2.66
C MET A 175 5.48 9.22 3.64
N PHE A 176 6.75 8.86 3.42
CA PHE A 176 7.86 9.32 4.27
C PHE A 176 8.06 10.84 4.21
N GLN A 177 7.87 11.46 3.06
CA GLN A 177 7.91 12.92 2.94
C GLN A 177 6.76 13.59 3.71
N VAL A 178 5.55 13.05 3.61
CA VAL A 178 4.38 13.54 4.36
C VAL A 178 4.56 13.36 5.86
N VAL A 179 5.15 12.27 6.31
CA VAL A 179 5.45 12.02 7.73
C VAL A 179 6.52 12.98 8.26
N GLN A 180 7.51 13.35 7.44
CA GLN A 180 8.51 14.35 7.81
C GLN A 180 7.94 15.78 7.88
N ASP A 181 6.98 16.11 7.01
CA ASP A 181 6.39 17.44 6.92
C ASP A 181 5.16 17.61 7.83
N SER A 182 4.51 16.53 8.21
CA SER A 182 3.33 16.55 9.09
C SER A 182 3.29 15.31 9.98
N SER A 183 2.95 15.48 11.24
CA SER A 183 2.75 14.37 12.19
C SER A 183 1.49 13.52 11.91
N ALA A 184 0.79 13.76 10.80
CA ALA A 184 -0.47 13.11 10.50
C ALA A 184 -0.43 12.38 9.14
N MET A 185 -0.32 11.06 9.19
CA MET A 185 -0.81 10.19 8.10
C MET A 185 -2.36 10.18 8.13
N ALA A 186 -3.01 10.00 6.98
CA ALA A 186 -4.45 9.81 6.93
C ALA A 186 -4.84 8.63 7.83
N GLY A 187 -5.66 8.90 8.87
CA GLY A 187 -6.09 7.91 9.85
C GLY A 187 -5.11 7.56 10.97
N VAL A 188 -3.87 8.11 10.97
CA VAL A 188 -2.86 7.82 11.99
C VAL A 188 -2.22 9.13 12.44
N GLY A 189 -2.56 9.62 13.63
CA GLY A 189 -1.94 10.79 14.25
C GLY A 189 -2.89 11.93 14.61
N ASP A 190 -2.39 12.88 15.43
CA ASP A 190 -3.16 14.03 15.89
C ASP A 190 -3.33 15.07 14.79
N LYS A 191 -4.57 15.30 14.38
CA LYS A 191 -4.94 16.30 13.37
C LYS A 191 -4.68 17.76 13.81
N SER A 192 -4.49 18.02 15.10
CA SER A 192 -4.35 19.35 15.65
C SER A 192 -3.00 20.02 15.37
N THR A 193 -1.96 19.24 15.09
CA THR A 193 -0.58 19.72 14.89
C THR A 193 -0.13 19.75 13.44
N ALA A 194 -1.03 19.47 12.50
CA ALA A 194 -0.71 19.38 11.09
C ALA A 194 -0.27 20.73 10.52
N LYS A 195 0.98 20.84 10.12
CA LYS A 195 1.50 21.97 9.33
C LYS A 195 0.78 22.05 7.97
N PRO A 196 0.65 23.23 7.37
CA PRO A 196 0.14 23.34 6.00
C PRO A 196 1.01 22.48 5.07
N VAL A 197 0.37 21.54 4.39
CA VAL A 197 1.04 20.64 3.46
C VAL A 197 1.57 21.47 2.30
N ARG A 198 2.84 21.30 1.93
CA ARG A 198 3.39 21.80 0.68
C ARG A 198 2.47 21.40 -0.48
N LYS A 199 2.29 22.29 -1.45
CA LYS A 199 1.56 21.95 -2.66
C LYS A 199 2.21 20.70 -3.28
N TYR A 200 1.44 19.63 -3.41
CA TYR A 200 1.93 18.38 -3.99
C TYR A 200 2.26 18.59 -5.48
N ASP A 201 3.44 18.17 -5.88
CA ASP A 201 3.89 18.24 -7.27
C ASP A 201 3.92 16.83 -7.87
N LEU A 202 2.83 16.45 -8.53
CA LEU A 202 2.69 15.15 -9.20
C LEU A 202 3.80 14.95 -10.26
N ALA A 203 4.13 16.02 -11.00
CA ALA A 203 5.16 15.96 -12.03
C ALA A 203 6.57 15.75 -11.44
N ALA A 204 6.83 16.22 -10.21
CA ALA A 204 8.08 15.92 -9.54
C ALA A 204 8.20 14.42 -9.22
N THR A 205 7.12 13.80 -8.76
CA THR A 205 7.10 12.35 -8.52
C THR A 205 7.28 11.58 -9.81
N ASP A 206 6.64 11.97 -10.90
CA ASP A 206 6.81 11.35 -12.21
C ASP A 206 8.27 11.44 -12.70
N ARG A 207 8.94 12.57 -12.49
CA ARG A 207 10.38 12.70 -12.79
C ARG A 207 11.26 11.76 -11.97
N GLU A 208 10.96 11.55 -10.69
CA GLU A 208 11.70 10.58 -9.85
C GLU A 208 11.45 9.13 -10.28
N ILE A 209 10.23 8.80 -10.69
CA ILE A 209 9.91 7.49 -11.27
C ILE A 209 10.73 7.26 -12.54
N HIS A 210 10.76 8.21 -13.46
CA HIS A 210 11.57 8.11 -14.68
C HIS A 210 13.06 7.97 -14.44
N LYS A 211 13.63 8.60 -13.38
CA LYS A 211 15.03 8.39 -13.01
C LYS A 211 15.35 6.95 -12.63
N SER A 212 14.44 6.31 -11.90
CA SER A 212 14.60 4.93 -11.45
C SER A 212 14.17 3.90 -12.48
N ARG A 213 13.27 4.28 -13.38
CA ARG A 213 12.68 3.44 -14.44
C ARG A 213 12.57 4.23 -15.75
N PRO A 214 13.67 4.42 -16.47
CA PRO A 214 13.68 5.22 -17.71
C PRO A 214 12.78 4.68 -18.82
N GLU A 215 12.50 3.37 -18.77
CA GLU A 215 11.62 2.67 -19.73
C GLU A 215 10.12 2.85 -19.44
N ALA A 216 9.75 3.37 -18.26
CA ALA A 216 8.35 3.53 -17.89
C ALA A 216 7.67 4.58 -18.78
N LYS A 217 6.47 4.25 -19.25
CA LYS A 217 5.65 5.12 -20.09
C LYS A 217 4.29 5.35 -19.45
N THR A 218 3.79 6.56 -19.58
CA THR A 218 2.38 6.85 -19.30
C THR A 218 1.49 6.18 -20.33
N ILE A 219 0.19 6.10 -20.04
CA ILE A 219 -0.79 5.56 -21.02
C ILE A 219 -0.75 6.38 -22.31
N PHE A 220 -0.68 7.72 -22.20
CA PHE A 220 -0.62 8.58 -23.37
C PHE A 220 0.64 8.34 -24.22
N GLU A 221 1.83 8.28 -23.61
CA GLU A 221 3.07 8.00 -24.32
C GLU A 221 3.03 6.64 -25.04
N ALA A 222 2.53 5.61 -24.39
CA ALA A 222 2.37 4.29 -24.99
C ALA A 222 1.36 4.28 -26.14
N LEU A 223 0.27 5.04 -26.02
CA LEU A 223 -0.71 5.17 -27.11
C LEU A 223 -0.17 6.01 -28.28
N GLN A 224 0.61 7.05 -28.01
CA GLN A 224 1.20 7.92 -29.04
C GLN A 224 2.18 7.14 -29.94
N GLU A 225 2.88 6.15 -29.40
CA GLU A 225 3.73 5.25 -30.22
C GLU A 225 2.92 4.36 -31.15
N LEU A 226 1.70 4.00 -30.77
CA LEU A 226 0.83 3.12 -31.56
C LEU A 226 -0.08 3.91 -32.52
N TYR A 227 -0.46 5.13 -32.16
CA TYR A 227 -1.38 5.98 -32.90
C TYR A 227 -0.74 7.37 -33.14
N PRO A 228 -0.10 7.62 -34.27
CA PRO A 228 0.62 8.88 -34.53
C PRO A 228 -0.26 10.15 -34.44
N ASN A 229 -1.56 10.01 -34.68
CA ASN A 229 -2.55 11.09 -34.60
C ASN A 229 -3.23 11.17 -33.22
N CYS A 230 -2.53 10.68 -32.16
CA CYS A 230 -3.02 10.71 -30.79
C CYS A 230 -2.78 12.08 -30.15
N THR A 231 -3.80 12.63 -29.51
CA THR A 231 -3.73 13.91 -28.76
C THR A 231 -4.12 13.67 -27.30
N TYR A 232 -3.64 14.53 -26.42
CA TYR A 232 -3.93 14.45 -24.98
C TYR A 232 -4.58 15.75 -24.49
N THR A 233 -5.62 15.59 -23.66
CA THR A 233 -6.25 16.68 -22.91
C THR A 233 -6.55 16.21 -21.50
N GLN A 234 -6.16 16.96 -20.48
CA GLN A 234 -6.38 16.57 -19.10
C GLN A 234 -7.87 16.57 -18.72
N GLY A 235 -8.61 17.59 -19.10
CA GLY A 235 -10.05 17.74 -18.88
C GLY A 235 -10.46 18.02 -17.44
N CYS A 236 -9.85 17.36 -16.46
CA CYS A 236 -10.08 17.59 -15.03
C CYS A 236 -8.85 17.22 -14.21
N ASP A 237 -8.77 17.68 -12.97
CA ASP A 237 -7.80 17.21 -11.98
C ASP A 237 -8.29 15.90 -11.34
N TYR A 238 -7.36 15.12 -10.77
CA TYR A 238 -7.68 13.85 -10.10
C TYR A 238 -8.23 14.06 -8.68
N LEU A 239 -8.02 15.22 -8.08
CA LEU A 239 -8.39 15.53 -6.69
C LEU A 239 -9.19 16.82 -6.55
N ASP A 240 -8.82 17.89 -7.27
CA ASP A 240 -9.44 19.21 -7.16
C ASP A 240 -10.62 19.37 -8.15
N PRO A 241 -11.87 19.29 -7.68
CA PRO A 241 -13.04 19.39 -8.55
C PRO A 241 -13.22 20.78 -9.17
N THR A 242 -12.48 21.78 -8.71
CA THR A 242 -12.53 23.14 -9.27
C THR A 242 -11.60 23.34 -10.47
N GLN A 243 -10.62 22.43 -10.64
CA GLN A 243 -9.68 22.47 -11.77
C GLN A 243 -10.21 21.61 -12.92
N THR A 244 -11.08 22.18 -13.73
CA THR A 244 -11.69 21.52 -14.89
C THR A 244 -11.50 22.33 -16.15
N ASP A 245 -11.27 21.63 -17.27
CA ASP A 245 -11.29 22.17 -18.63
C ASP A 245 -12.13 21.24 -19.53
N PHE A 246 -13.40 21.15 -19.19
CA PHE A 246 -14.34 20.32 -19.95
C PHE A 246 -14.58 20.87 -21.37
N ALA A 247 -14.39 22.16 -21.61
CA ALA A 247 -14.54 22.74 -22.94
C ALA A 247 -13.48 22.18 -23.89
N ALA A 248 -12.19 22.20 -23.48
CA ALA A 248 -11.12 21.63 -24.29
C ALA A 248 -11.26 20.11 -24.44
N ALA A 249 -11.75 19.42 -23.41
CA ALA A 249 -11.98 17.98 -23.48
C ALA A 249 -13.10 17.63 -24.48
N LEU A 250 -14.18 18.39 -24.52
CA LEU A 250 -15.26 18.21 -25.49
C LEU A 250 -14.80 18.52 -26.92
N GLU A 251 -14.07 19.62 -27.14
CA GLU A 251 -13.51 19.97 -28.45
C GLU A 251 -12.57 18.86 -28.97
N ALA A 252 -11.70 18.31 -28.10
CA ALA A 252 -10.84 17.19 -28.44
C ALA A 252 -11.64 15.92 -28.80
N ALA A 253 -12.70 15.63 -28.06
CA ALA A 253 -13.57 14.49 -28.31
C ALA A 253 -14.34 14.62 -29.62
N GLU A 254 -14.92 15.79 -29.93
CA GLU A 254 -15.68 16.06 -31.14
C GLU A 254 -14.81 15.99 -32.41
N SER A 255 -13.53 16.31 -32.29
CA SER A 255 -12.58 16.32 -33.41
C SER A 255 -11.93 14.96 -33.67
N ALA A 256 -12.16 13.95 -32.84
CA ALA A 256 -11.54 12.64 -32.88
C ALA A 256 -12.46 11.57 -33.47
N ASP A 257 -11.84 10.53 -34.09
CA ASP A 257 -12.55 9.34 -34.55
C ASP A 257 -12.86 8.37 -33.39
N ALA A 258 -12.02 8.38 -32.34
CA ALA A 258 -12.23 7.62 -31.11
C ALA A 258 -11.68 8.38 -29.89
N VAL A 259 -12.26 8.09 -28.72
CA VAL A 259 -11.87 8.69 -27.45
C VAL A 259 -11.49 7.60 -26.46
N ILE A 260 -10.36 7.78 -25.79
CA ILE A 260 -9.98 6.98 -24.61
C ILE A 260 -10.07 7.90 -23.39
N LEU A 261 -11.00 7.60 -22.50
CA LEU A 261 -11.18 8.35 -21.27
C LEU A 261 -10.43 7.64 -20.13
N CYS A 262 -9.36 8.29 -19.63
CA CYS A 262 -8.48 7.79 -18.58
C CYS A 262 -8.80 8.46 -17.24
N LEU A 263 -9.86 8.00 -16.59
CA LEU A 263 -10.22 8.47 -15.27
C LEU A 263 -9.51 7.62 -14.21
N SER A 264 -8.84 8.27 -13.29
CA SER A 264 -8.20 7.62 -12.16
C SER A 264 -8.10 8.57 -10.98
N GLY A 265 -8.03 7.98 -9.78
CA GLY A 265 -7.62 8.67 -8.59
C GLY A 265 -6.17 8.32 -8.23
N LYS A 266 -5.60 9.05 -7.28
CA LYS A 266 -4.29 8.77 -6.73
C LYS A 266 -4.43 7.85 -5.53
N ASN A 267 -4.07 6.58 -5.70
CA ASN A 267 -4.02 5.63 -4.60
C ASN A 267 -2.74 5.85 -3.76
N GLY A 268 -2.86 5.77 -2.44
CA GLY A 268 -1.71 5.88 -1.54
C GLY A 268 -2.06 6.45 -0.18
N TRP A 269 -1.01 6.80 0.56
CA TRP A 269 -1.08 7.32 1.92
C TRP A 269 -0.93 8.83 1.92
N GLY A 270 -1.86 9.55 2.51
CA GLY A 270 -1.73 10.98 2.70
C GLY A 270 -2.89 11.81 2.15
N ARG A 271 -2.79 13.14 2.36
CA ARG A 271 -3.88 14.10 2.08
C ARG A 271 -4.17 14.34 0.60
N HIS A 272 -3.23 14.01 -0.26
CA HIS A 272 -3.37 14.17 -1.71
C HIS A 272 -3.76 12.88 -2.42
N CYS A 273 -4.20 11.88 -1.66
CA CYS A 273 -4.80 10.67 -2.18
C CYS A 273 -6.32 10.78 -2.07
N ASP A 274 -7.02 10.36 -3.10
CA ASP A 274 -8.49 10.33 -3.18
C ASP A 274 -9.02 8.91 -3.00
N THR A 275 -8.14 7.93 -3.24
CA THR A 275 -8.39 6.52 -3.01
C THR A 275 -7.34 6.02 -2.04
N GLY A 276 -7.71 5.71 -0.84
CA GLY A 276 -6.83 5.18 0.18
C GLY A 276 -7.58 4.25 1.10
N GLU A 277 -6.83 3.52 1.88
CA GLU A 277 -7.36 2.73 3.00
C GLU A 277 -7.65 3.62 4.20
#